data_6bc10fde692c6ef62d67d01210ede29d
#
_entry.id   6bc10fde692c6ef62d67d01210ede29d
#
_cell.length_a   1.000
_cell.length_b   1.000
_cell.length_c   1.000
_cell.angle_alpha   90.00
_cell.angle_beta   90.00
_cell.angle_gamma   90.00
#
_symmetry.space_group_name_H-M   'P 1'
#
loop_
_entity.id
_entity.type
_entity.pdbx_description
1 polymer ?
#
loop_
_entity_poly.entity_id
_entity_poly.type
_entity_poly.pdbx_seq_one_letter_code
_entity_poly.pdbx_strand_id
1 'polypeptide(L)'
;NAIEQVIKNVRKTRQEWERVVVVTSAVAGVTNLLVESAERAIVGDEVFISQAEKELLAKHFEMAEKLIHSIAQQAQLKQEIKYLSKEFSSICRAISILGEATPRALDAVVSLGERFSVRLLAGALQSAGLPAQYVEATNIVVTDDDFQSALPNLEKTAKNVQNTLMRMLMQRQIPVLTGFIGATEEGITTTLGRGGGDYSAAIIGATLPADEVWIWTDVSGVMTADPRLVPEARSIPELNYREMAELSYFGAKVLHPRAVRPVVEAKIPIRICNTFKPEEKGTRVINENDKAGKKA
;
A
#
# COMPACT_ATOMS: atom_id res chain seq x y z
N ASN A 1 -4.23 -16.65 7.86
CA ASN A 1 -4.17 -15.20 8.06
C ASN A 1 -3.58 -14.54 6.81
N ALA A 2 -4.14 -13.38 6.38
CA ALA A 2 -3.68 -12.70 5.16
C ALA A 2 -2.20 -12.30 5.24
N ILE A 3 -1.73 -11.78 6.38
CA ILE A 3 -0.32 -11.40 6.55
C ILE A 3 0.62 -12.61 6.49
N GLU A 4 0.24 -13.75 7.03
CA GLU A 4 1.05 -14.98 6.89
C GLU A 4 1.19 -15.39 5.42
N GLN A 5 0.13 -15.19 4.63
CA GLN A 5 0.20 -15.45 3.20
C GLN A 5 1.11 -14.44 2.49
N VAL A 6 1.04 -13.16 2.86
CA VAL A 6 1.97 -12.13 2.36
C VAL A 6 3.42 -12.49 2.69
N ILE A 7 3.73 -12.94 3.91
CA ILE A 7 5.08 -13.40 4.30
C ILE A 7 5.55 -14.55 3.38
N LYS A 8 4.69 -15.54 3.13
CA LYS A 8 5.01 -16.65 2.22
C LYS A 8 5.27 -16.16 0.79
N ASN A 9 4.43 -15.25 0.30
CA ASN A 9 4.55 -14.69 -1.04
C ASN A 9 5.86 -13.89 -1.17
N VAL A 10 6.18 -13.01 -0.21
CA VAL A 10 7.44 -12.25 -0.21
C VAL A 10 8.65 -13.18 -0.16
N ARG A 11 8.61 -14.23 0.67
CA ARG A 11 9.69 -15.23 0.73
C ARG A 11 9.89 -15.94 -0.60
N LYS A 12 8.82 -16.37 -1.27
CA LYS A 12 8.86 -17.01 -2.58
C LYS A 12 9.42 -16.04 -3.63
N THR A 13 8.87 -14.82 -3.69
CA THR A 13 9.33 -13.79 -4.63
C THR A 13 10.82 -13.47 -4.44
N ARG A 14 11.29 -13.42 -3.20
CA ARG A 14 12.71 -13.15 -2.89
C ARG A 14 13.66 -14.28 -3.32
N GLN A 15 13.16 -15.49 -3.53
CA GLN A 15 13.94 -16.60 -4.10
C GLN A 15 14.08 -16.47 -5.63
N GLU A 16 13.10 -15.86 -6.28
CA GLU A 16 13.06 -15.69 -7.73
C GLU A 16 13.71 -14.36 -8.16
N TRP A 17 13.62 -13.34 -7.32
CA TRP A 17 14.09 -11.97 -7.59
C TRP A 17 15.10 -11.51 -6.55
N GLU A 18 16.26 -11.02 -7.01
CA GLU A 18 17.31 -10.54 -6.11
C GLU A 18 16.90 -9.29 -5.33
N ARG A 19 16.07 -8.43 -5.90
CA ARG A 19 15.63 -7.16 -5.31
C ARG A 19 14.12 -7.13 -5.26
N VAL A 20 13.58 -6.94 -4.06
CA VAL A 20 12.14 -6.88 -3.83
C VAL A 20 11.83 -5.68 -2.95
N VAL A 21 10.83 -4.89 -3.36
CA VAL A 21 10.23 -3.83 -2.56
C VAL A 21 8.79 -4.23 -2.30
N VAL A 22 8.32 -4.04 -1.08
CA VAL A 22 6.94 -4.32 -0.68
C VAL A 22 6.23 -3.01 -0.38
N VAL A 23 5.07 -2.78 -0.99
CA VAL A 23 4.18 -1.67 -0.65
C VAL A 23 2.95 -2.25 0.03
N THR A 24 2.59 -1.73 1.19
CA THR A 24 1.47 -2.24 1.99
C THR A 24 0.43 -1.16 2.27
N SER A 25 -0.84 -1.55 2.27
CA SER A 25 -1.96 -0.70 2.69
C SER A 25 -2.31 -0.97 4.16
N ALA A 26 -3.20 -0.17 4.71
CA ALA A 26 -3.73 -0.35 6.06
C ALA A 26 -4.35 -1.74 6.26
N VAL A 27 -4.37 -2.21 7.49
CA VAL A 27 -5.08 -3.43 7.87
C VAL A 27 -6.58 -3.24 7.62
N ALA A 28 -7.24 -4.30 7.15
CA ALA A 28 -8.67 -4.26 6.81
C ALA A 28 -9.54 -3.64 7.91
N GLY A 29 -10.38 -2.68 7.54
CA GLY A 29 -11.26 -1.93 8.44
C GLY A 29 -10.61 -0.73 9.14
N VAL A 30 -9.28 -0.64 9.18
CA VAL A 30 -8.59 0.46 9.90
C VAL A 30 -8.83 1.80 9.23
N THR A 31 -8.73 1.89 7.90
CA THR A 31 -8.99 3.14 7.16
C THR A 31 -10.39 3.68 7.42
N ASN A 32 -11.41 2.80 7.40
CA ASN A 32 -12.80 3.21 7.68
C ASN A 32 -12.95 3.71 9.12
N LEU A 33 -12.34 3.02 10.09
CA LEU A 33 -12.37 3.44 11.49
C LEU A 33 -11.72 4.82 11.69
N LEU A 34 -10.61 5.10 10.99
CA LEU A 34 -9.92 6.39 11.05
C LEU A 34 -10.76 7.50 10.43
N VAL A 35 -11.39 7.26 9.28
CA VAL A 35 -12.29 8.23 8.62
C VAL A 35 -13.47 8.54 9.53
N GLU A 36 -14.17 7.52 10.04
CA GLU A 36 -15.30 7.69 10.96
C GLU A 36 -14.88 8.43 12.23
N SER A 37 -13.68 8.14 12.75
CA SER A 37 -13.18 8.85 13.93
C SER A 37 -12.97 10.34 13.68
N ALA A 38 -12.49 10.73 12.49
CA ALA A 38 -12.35 12.13 12.13
C ALA A 38 -13.73 12.82 12.01
N GLU A 39 -14.72 12.14 11.43
CA GLU A 39 -16.11 12.63 11.34
C GLU A 39 -16.75 12.79 12.73
N ARG A 40 -16.57 11.81 13.62
CA ARG A 40 -17.05 11.85 15.01
C ARG A 40 -16.33 12.92 15.83
N ALA A 41 -15.06 13.19 15.55
CA ALA A 41 -14.31 14.25 16.19
C ALA A 41 -14.90 15.64 15.93
N ILE A 42 -15.42 15.90 14.70
CA ILE A 42 -16.07 17.19 14.37
C ILE A 42 -17.21 17.52 15.33
N VAL A 43 -17.98 16.51 15.76
CA VAL A 43 -19.13 16.66 16.66
C VAL A 43 -18.76 16.43 18.14
N GLY A 44 -17.47 16.28 18.45
CA GLY A 44 -16.98 16.15 19.83
C GLY A 44 -17.29 14.79 20.49
N ASP A 45 -17.47 13.71 19.73
CA ASP A 45 -17.74 12.36 20.26
C ASP A 45 -16.48 11.71 20.84
N GLU A 46 -16.03 12.19 22.00
CA GLU A 46 -14.85 11.69 22.70
C GLU A 46 -14.97 10.21 23.09
N VAL A 47 -16.20 9.72 23.32
CA VAL A 47 -16.44 8.31 23.67
C VAL A 47 -16.08 7.42 22.50
N PHE A 48 -16.54 7.77 21.30
CA PHE A 48 -16.21 7.04 20.08
C PHE A 48 -14.68 7.05 19.82
N ILE A 49 -14.05 8.21 19.91
CA ILE A 49 -12.59 8.35 19.69
C ILE A 49 -11.80 7.49 20.66
N SER A 50 -12.17 7.49 21.95
CA SER A 50 -11.52 6.62 22.94
C SER A 50 -11.71 5.13 22.65
N GLN A 51 -12.89 4.74 22.17
CA GLN A 51 -13.16 3.36 21.78
C GLN A 51 -12.38 2.96 20.52
N ALA A 52 -12.32 3.83 19.52
CA ALA A 52 -11.54 3.63 18.30
C ALA A 52 -10.04 3.47 18.59
N GLU A 53 -9.49 4.29 19.50
CA GLU A 53 -8.10 4.15 19.95
C GLU A 53 -7.83 2.78 20.55
N LYS A 54 -8.72 2.29 21.43
CA LYS A 54 -8.59 0.96 22.03
C LYS A 54 -8.67 -0.15 20.97
N GLU A 55 -9.57 -0.01 20.00
CA GLU A 55 -9.69 -0.97 18.91
C GLU A 55 -8.44 -1.01 18.02
N LEU A 56 -7.90 0.15 17.66
CA LEU A 56 -6.64 0.27 16.90
C LEU A 56 -5.50 -0.43 17.65
N LEU A 57 -5.34 -0.17 18.94
CA LEU A 57 -4.31 -0.81 19.78
C LEU A 57 -4.52 -2.31 19.88
N ALA A 58 -5.72 -2.77 20.24
CA ALA A 58 -6.04 -4.17 20.43
C ALA A 58 -5.77 -4.99 19.16
N LYS A 59 -6.27 -4.50 18.01
CA LYS A 59 -6.11 -5.14 16.70
C LYS A 59 -4.63 -5.34 16.34
N HIS A 60 -3.83 -4.28 16.45
CA HIS A 60 -2.41 -4.35 16.07
C HIS A 60 -1.56 -5.11 17.08
N PHE A 61 -1.90 -5.06 18.37
CA PHE A 61 -1.22 -5.86 19.39
C PHE A 61 -1.47 -7.36 19.24
N GLU A 62 -2.74 -7.73 19.01
CA GLU A 62 -3.09 -9.14 18.76
C GLU A 62 -2.33 -9.68 17.54
N MET A 63 -2.26 -8.89 16.47
CA MET A 63 -1.51 -9.28 15.27
C MET A 63 0.00 -9.37 15.55
N ALA A 64 0.57 -8.42 16.29
CA ALA A 64 1.98 -8.46 16.69
C ALA A 64 2.31 -9.70 17.52
N GLU A 65 1.47 -10.07 18.46
CA GLU A 65 1.64 -11.28 19.28
C GLU A 65 1.59 -12.57 18.47
N LYS A 66 0.71 -12.62 17.46
CA LYS A 66 0.58 -13.79 16.58
C LYS A 66 1.72 -13.95 15.57
N LEU A 67 2.28 -12.82 15.09
CA LEU A 67 3.20 -12.82 13.95
C LEU A 67 4.67 -12.68 14.34
N ILE A 68 4.96 -12.15 15.51
CA ILE A 68 6.33 -11.86 15.96
C ILE A 68 6.66 -12.75 17.15
N HIS A 69 7.73 -13.56 17.03
CA HIS A 69 8.08 -14.52 18.06
C HIS A 69 8.99 -13.95 19.15
N SER A 70 9.79 -12.92 18.83
CA SER A 70 10.70 -12.28 19.79
C SER A 70 9.95 -11.33 20.71
N ILE A 71 10.01 -11.57 22.04
CA ILE A 71 9.40 -10.69 23.05
C ILE A 71 9.95 -9.25 22.95
N ALA A 72 11.26 -9.11 22.72
CA ALA A 72 11.88 -7.78 22.57
C ALA A 72 11.34 -7.03 21.33
N GLN A 73 11.22 -7.71 20.19
CA GLN A 73 10.64 -7.12 18.98
C GLN A 73 9.17 -6.78 19.14
N GLN A 74 8.38 -7.64 19.81
CA GLN A 74 6.99 -7.33 20.15
C GLN A 74 6.89 -6.07 21.02
N ALA A 75 7.73 -5.97 22.05
CA ALA A 75 7.72 -4.82 22.96
C ALA A 75 8.06 -3.51 22.23
N GLN A 76 9.08 -3.54 21.37
CA GLN A 76 9.44 -2.38 20.54
C GLN A 76 8.29 -1.98 19.62
N LEU A 77 7.74 -2.93 18.85
CA LEU A 77 6.62 -2.65 17.95
C LEU A 77 5.40 -2.10 18.69
N LYS A 78 5.04 -2.70 19.84
CA LYS A 78 3.93 -2.20 20.67
C LYS A 78 4.17 -0.76 21.14
N GLN A 79 5.41 -0.38 21.40
CA GLN A 79 5.75 0.99 21.79
C GLN A 79 5.55 1.95 20.60
N GLU A 80 5.99 1.58 19.39
CA GLU A 80 5.77 2.36 18.17
C GLU A 80 4.28 2.52 17.84
N ILE A 81 3.50 1.43 17.96
CA ILE A 81 2.03 1.46 17.80
C ILE A 81 1.38 2.38 18.82
N LYS A 82 1.79 2.34 20.10
CA LYS A 82 1.29 3.27 21.12
C LYS A 82 1.59 4.73 20.80
N TYR A 83 2.76 4.99 20.21
CA TYR A 83 3.11 6.35 19.79
C TYR A 83 2.15 6.86 18.70
N LEU A 84 1.91 6.05 17.66
CA LEU A 84 0.95 6.39 16.59
C LEU A 84 -0.48 6.54 17.12
N SER A 85 -0.88 5.72 18.08
CA SER A 85 -2.20 5.82 18.73
C SER A 85 -2.36 7.15 19.48
N LYS A 86 -1.31 7.63 20.15
CA LYS A 86 -1.33 8.97 20.78
C LYS A 86 -1.39 10.09 19.75
N GLU A 87 -0.70 9.95 18.62
CA GLU A 87 -0.79 10.87 17.49
C GLU A 87 -2.23 10.96 16.97
N PHE A 88 -2.89 9.78 16.76
CA PHE A 88 -4.30 9.70 16.41
C PHE A 88 -5.20 10.48 17.37
N SER A 89 -5.11 10.19 18.67
CA SER A 89 -5.93 10.87 19.68
C SER A 89 -5.68 12.39 19.73
N SER A 90 -4.43 12.80 19.51
CA SER A 90 -4.07 14.23 19.49
C SER A 90 -4.69 14.94 18.28
N ILE A 91 -4.67 14.34 17.10
CA ILE A 91 -5.26 14.91 15.88
C ILE A 91 -6.79 14.97 16.04
N CYS A 92 -7.44 13.89 16.47
CA CYS A 92 -8.89 13.86 16.70
C CYS A 92 -9.32 14.91 17.72
N ARG A 93 -8.54 15.11 18.79
CA ARG A 93 -8.80 16.17 19.76
C ARG A 93 -8.68 17.58 19.16
N ALA A 94 -7.69 17.82 18.30
CA ALA A 94 -7.54 19.08 17.59
C ALA A 94 -8.74 19.34 16.66
N ILE A 95 -9.21 18.34 15.92
CA ILE A 95 -10.43 18.40 15.09
C ILE A 95 -11.65 18.74 15.98
N SER A 96 -11.79 18.09 17.13
CA SER A 96 -12.90 18.32 18.06
C SER A 96 -12.92 19.77 18.60
N ILE A 97 -11.75 20.33 18.93
CA ILE A 97 -11.64 21.70 19.40
C ILE A 97 -11.99 22.72 18.30
N LEU A 98 -11.57 22.43 17.05
CA LEU A 98 -11.85 23.30 15.90
C LEU A 98 -13.29 23.15 15.39
N GLY A 99 -13.95 22.02 15.64
CA GLY A 99 -15.28 21.71 15.12
C GLY A 99 -15.31 21.42 13.61
N GLU A 100 -14.14 21.24 12.99
CA GLU A 100 -14.00 20.92 11.56
C GLU A 100 -12.78 20.03 11.31
N ALA A 101 -12.88 19.18 10.27
CA ALA A 101 -11.76 18.40 9.75
C ALA A 101 -11.36 18.93 8.37
N THR A 102 -10.27 19.68 8.30
CA THR A 102 -9.73 20.13 7.02
C THR A 102 -9.22 18.93 6.20
N PRO A 103 -9.14 19.01 4.84
CA PRO A 103 -8.54 17.95 4.00
C PRO A 103 -7.15 17.51 4.50
N ARG A 104 -6.33 18.46 4.96
CA ARG A 104 -5.02 18.18 5.56
C ARG A 104 -5.12 17.36 6.85
N ALA A 105 -6.07 17.68 7.71
CA ALA A 105 -6.29 16.94 8.97
C ALA A 105 -6.79 15.52 8.68
N LEU A 106 -7.66 15.36 7.68
CA LEU A 106 -8.12 14.04 7.21
C LEU A 106 -6.96 13.20 6.68
N ASP A 107 -6.08 13.76 5.86
CA ASP A 107 -4.88 13.07 5.37
C ASP A 107 -3.98 12.60 6.53
N ALA A 108 -3.78 13.46 7.52
CA ALA A 108 -2.99 13.12 8.70
C ALA A 108 -3.59 11.95 9.49
N VAL A 109 -4.91 11.96 9.74
CA VAL A 109 -5.59 10.87 10.46
C VAL A 109 -5.54 9.57 9.66
N VAL A 110 -5.94 9.61 8.39
CA VAL A 110 -6.08 8.41 7.55
C VAL A 110 -4.72 7.76 7.29
N SER A 111 -3.65 8.56 7.15
CA SER A 111 -2.28 8.06 6.95
C SER A 111 -1.79 7.10 8.04
N LEU A 112 -2.33 7.21 9.25
CA LEU A 112 -1.94 6.36 10.37
C LEU A 112 -2.22 4.87 10.09
N GLY A 113 -3.22 4.56 9.29
CA GLY A 113 -3.53 3.18 8.92
C GLY A 113 -2.36 2.46 8.25
N GLU A 114 -1.76 3.09 7.26
CA GLU A 114 -0.59 2.58 6.56
C GLU A 114 0.65 2.58 7.46
N ARG A 115 0.79 3.59 8.30
CA ARG A 115 1.92 3.72 9.24
C ARG A 115 1.87 2.63 10.33
N PHE A 116 0.70 2.21 10.78
CA PHE A 116 0.54 1.02 11.63
C PHE A 116 0.91 -0.25 10.88
N SER A 117 0.35 -0.42 9.68
CA SER A 117 0.49 -1.65 8.90
C SER A 117 1.93 -1.92 8.47
N VAL A 118 2.67 -0.90 8.04
CA VAL A 118 4.04 -1.06 7.55
C VAL A 118 4.99 -1.56 8.65
N ARG A 119 4.84 -1.08 9.88
CA ARG A 119 5.62 -1.53 11.04
C ARG A 119 5.32 -2.98 11.39
N LEU A 120 4.02 -3.32 11.40
CA LEU A 120 3.58 -4.69 11.67
C LEU A 120 4.12 -5.67 10.63
N LEU A 121 3.98 -5.34 9.33
CA LEU A 121 4.43 -6.22 8.26
C LEU A 121 5.96 -6.36 8.24
N ALA A 122 6.70 -5.28 8.41
CA ALA A 122 8.16 -5.34 8.48
C ALA A 122 8.64 -6.19 9.66
N GLY A 123 8.05 -6.01 10.85
CA GLY A 123 8.35 -6.82 12.02
C GLY A 123 8.01 -8.31 11.83
N ALA A 124 6.89 -8.60 11.17
CA ALA A 124 6.49 -9.97 10.86
C ALA A 124 7.43 -10.63 9.83
N LEU A 125 7.87 -9.91 8.81
CA LEU A 125 8.87 -10.39 7.84
C LEU A 125 10.24 -10.64 8.53
N GLN A 126 10.66 -9.75 9.42
CA GLN A 126 11.90 -9.94 10.21
C GLN A 126 11.80 -11.18 11.11
N SER A 127 10.68 -11.36 11.81
CA SER A 127 10.42 -12.54 12.63
C SER A 127 10.44 -13.84 11.82
N ALA A 128 10.08 -13.75 10.53
CA ALA A 128 10.18 -14.85 9.58
C ALA A 128 11.59 -15.03 8.98
N GLY A 129 12.61 -14.31 9.44
CA GLY A 129 14.01 -14.40 8.97
C GLY A 129 14.30 -13.67 7.67
N LEU A 130 13.43 -12.75 7.24
CA LEU A 130 13.65 -11.92 6.05
C LEU A 130 14.25 -10.57 6.46
N PRO A 131 15.25 -10.03 5.73
CA PRO A 131 15.92 -8.77 6.06
C PRO A 131 15.05 -7.55 5.67
N ALA A 132 13.86 -7.46 6.26
CA ALA A 132 12.89 -6.41 5.97
C ALA A 132 13.10 -5.19 6.88
N GLN A 133 12.84 -3.99 6.33
CA GLN A 133 12.83 -2.74 7.09
C GLN A 133 11.71 -1.84 6.58
N TYR A 134 10.92 -1.26 7.49
CA TYR A 134 9.88 -0.34 7.08
C TYR A 134 10.43 1.04 6.67
N VAL A 135 9.74 1.66 5.74
CA VAL A 135 9.99 3.02 5.26
C VAL A 135 8.65 3.74 5.12
N GLU A 136 8.50 4.89 5.75
CA GLU A 136 7.33 5.73 5.53
C GLU A 136 7.47 6.45 4.17
N ALA A 137 6.48 6.31 3.31
CA ALA A 137 6.50 6.93 1.98
C ALA A 137 6.49 8.46 2.03
N THR A 138 6.09 9.07 3.15
CA THR A 138 6.24 10.51 3.40
C THR A 138 7.69 11.00 3.33
N ASN A 139 8.66 10.12 3.53
CA ASN A 139 10.09 10.42 3.36
C ASN A 139 10.60 10.17 1.94
N ILE A 140 9.78 9.61 1.06
CA ILE A 140 10.18 9.15 -0.27
C ILE A 140 9.35 9.84 -1.35
N VAL A 141 8.01 9.76 -1.27
CA VAL A 141 7.08 10.26 -2.28
C VAL A 141 6.78 11.72 -2.02
N VAL A 142 7.32 12.58 -2.87
CA VAL A 142 7.06 14.02 -2.83
C VAL A 142 5.80 14.32 -3.65
N THR A 143 4.89 15.11 -3.10
CA THR A 143 3.62 15.48 -3.73
C THR A 143 3.41 17.00 -3.76
N ASP A 144 2.37 17.43 -4.48
CA ASP A 144 1.74 18.73 -4.26
C ASP A 144 0.91 18.71 -2.97
N ASP A 145 0.21 19.82 -2.69
CA ASP A 145 -0.64 20.06 -1.52
C ASP A 145 -2.16 19.90 -1.82
N ASP A 146 -2.50 19.19 -2.91
CA ASP A 146 -3.89 18.81 -3.19
C ASP A 146 -4.30 17.64 -2.29
N PHE A 147 -4.59 17.97 -1.01
CA PHE A 147 -4.92 16.99 0.02
C PHE A 147 -6.07 16.08 -0.43
N GLN A 148 -6.02 14.80 -0.03
CA GLN A 148 -6.92 13.68 -0.41
C GLN A 148 -6.78 13.20 -1.87
N SER A 149 -6.02 13.90 -2.71
CA SER A 149 -5.88 13.57 -4.15
C SER A 149 -4.54 13.97 -4.72
N ALA A 150 -3.52 14.06 -3.87
CA ALA A 150 -2.21 14.61 -4.19
C ALA A 150 -1.54 13.96 -5.41
N LEU A 151 -0.87 14.78 -6.19
CA LEU A 151 -0.11 14.36 -7.36
C LEU A 151 1.38 14.22 -7.01
N PRO A 152 2.01 13.10 -7.36
CA PRO A 152 3.42 12.90 -7.09
C PRO A 152 4.30 13.71 -8.03
N ASN A 153 5.36 14.30 -7.48
CA ASN A 153 6.50 14.80 -8.24
C ASN A 153 7.48 13.65 -8.47
N LEU A 154 7.42 13.02 -9.64
CA LEU A 154 8.23 11.83 -9.95
C LEU A 154 9.73 12.12 -9.96
N GLU A 155 10.17 13.32 -10.38
CA GLU A 155 11.59 13.68 -10.40
C GLU A 155 12.18 13.75 -8.98
N LYS A 156 11.51 14.46 -8.07
CA LYS A 156 11.95 14.57 -6.67
C LYS A 156 11.84 13.23 -5.95
N THR A 157 10.76 12.48 -6.21
CA THR A 157 10.58 11.13 -5.68
C THR A 157 11.70 10.20 -6.15
N ALA A 158 12.11 10.24 -7.42
CA ALA A 158 13.20 9.41 -7.93
C ALA A 158 14.53 9.69 -7.21
N LYS A 159 14.85 10.95 -6.88
CA LYS A 159 16.03 11.31 -6.09
C LYS A 159 15.99 10.66 -4.69
N ASN A 160 14.86 10.73 -4.00
CA ASN A 160 14.69 10.11 -2.69
C ASN A 160 14.75 8.57 -2.75
N VAL A 161 14.15 7.97 -3.78
CA VAL A 161 14.21 6.53 -4.04
C VAL A 161 15.64 6.06 -4.22
N GLN A 162 16.45 6.74 -5.03
CA GLN A 162 17.86 6.42 -5.24
C GLN A 162 18.67 6.54 -3.95
N ASN A 163 18.43 7.57 -3.16
CA ASN A 163 19.17 7.83 -1.93
C ASN A 163 18.79 6.87 -0.78
N THR A 164 17.61 6.32 -0.80
CA THR A 164 17.08 5.48 0.31
C THR A 164 16.86 4.05 -0.13
N LEU A 165 15.89 3.81 -1.03
CA LEU A 165 15.46 2.44 -1.37
C LEU A 165 16.54 1.68 -2.13
N MET A 166 17.23 2.33 -3.08
CA MET A 166 18.30 1.68 -3.83
C MET A 166 19.45 1.27 -2.92
N ARG A 167 19.82 2.10 -1.93
CA ARG A 167 20.86 1.73 -0.94
C ARG A 167 20.45 0.51 -0.11
N MET A 168 19.19 0.45 0.35
CA MET A 168 18.66 -0.70 1.09
C MET A 168 18.71 -1.97 0.22
N LEU A 169 18.30 -1.87 -1.04
CA LEU A 169 18.33 -2.99 -1.98
C LEU A 169 19.76 -3.48 -2.26
N MET A 170 20.74 -2.59 -2.39
CA MET A 170 22.16 -2.93 -2.51
C MET A 170 22.71 -3.65 -1.26
N GLN A 171 22.15 -3.36 -0.08
CA GLN A 171 22.44 -4.06 1.17
C GLN A 171 21.63 -5.36 1.34
N ARG A 172 20.93 -5.80 0.28
CA ARG A 172 20.06 -6.99 0.26
C ARG A 172 18.88 -6.92 1.23
N GLN A 173 18.54 -5.73 1.71
CA GLN A 173 17.35 -5.52 2.52
C GLN A 173 16.09 -5.53 1.64
N ILE A 174 14.94 -5.79 2.28
CA ILE A 174 13.61 -5.69 1.67
C ILE A 174 12.94 -4.43 2.24
N PRO A 175 12.91 -3.30 1.49
CA PRO A 175 12.14 -2.14 1.92
C PRO A 175 10.65 -2.47 1.94
N VAL A 176 9.98 -2.18 3.04
CA VAL A 176 8.52 -2.27 3.20
C VAL A 176 7.98 -0.87 3.34
N LEU A 177 7.25 -0.38 2.34
CA LEU A 177 6.77 0.99 2.28
C LEU A 177 5.29 1.10 2.63
N THR A 178 4.92 2.21 3.22
CA THR A 178 3.51 2.63 3.28
C THR A 178 3.01 2.92 1.87
N GLY A 179 1.90 2.33 1.47
CA GLY A 179 1.14 2.75 0.30
C GLY A 179 0.32 4.01 0.58
N PHE A 180 -0.41 4.50 -0.40
CA PHE A 180 -1.45 5.53 -0.30
C PHE A 180 -0.99 6.93 0.12
N ILE A 181 0.13 7.10 0.80
CA ILE A 181 0.60 8.37 1.36
C ILE A 181 1.87 8.90 0.69
N GLY A 182 2.05 10.20 0.77
CA GLY A 182 3.24 10.95 0.44
C GLY A 182 3.36 12.17 1.35
N ALA A 183 4.21 13.10 0.99
CA ALA A 183 4.30 14.39 1.68
C ALA A 183 4.64 15.51 0.69
N THR A 184 4.23 16.74 1.04
CA THR A 184 4.72 17.95 0.36
C THR A 184 6.22 18.13 0.61
N GLU A 185 6.84 19.08 -0.08
CA GLU A 185 8.26 19.43 0.15
C GLU A 185 8.55 19.90 1.58
N GLU A 186 7.55 20.48 2.23
CA GLU A 186 7.61 20.94 3.62
C GLU A 186 7.38 19.78 4.61
N GLY A 187 7.21 18.55 4.14
CA GLY A 187 7.00 17.37 4.97
C GLY A 187 5.58 17.21 5.50
N ILE A 188 4.58 17.89 4.91
CA ILE A 188 3.18 17.76 5.29
C ILE A 188 2.61 16.50 4.63
N THR A 189 2.07 15.60 5.45
CA THR A 189 1.48 14.33 4.95
C THR A 189 0.30 14.59 4.02
N THR A 190 0.29 13.89 2.90
CA THR A 190 -0.77 13.89 1.88
C THR A 190 -1.22 12.48 1.57
N THR A 191 -2.42 12.32 1.00
CA THR A 191 -2.89 11.05 0.46
C THR A 191 -3.08 11.13 -1.05
N LEU A 192 -2.83 9.99 -1.73
CA LEU A 192 -2.86 9.89 -3.19
C LEU A 192 -4.27 9.65 -3.77
N GLY A 193 -5.28 9.57 -2.89
CA GLY A 193 -6.66 9.37 -3.28
C GLY A 193 -6.98 7.92 -3.68
N ARG A 194 -8.04 7.74 -4.46
CA ARG A 194 -8.57 6.42 -4.84
C ARG A 194 -7.53 5.56 -5.56
N GLY A 195 -7.37 4.31 -5.11
CA GLY A 195 -6.36 3.39 -5.65
C GLY A 195 -4.93 3.73 -5.20
N GLY A 196 -4.78 4.51 -4.12
CA GLY A 196 -3.50 5.06 -3.69
C GLY A 196 -2.44 4.00 -3.33
N GLY A 197 -2.83 2.81 -2.87
CA GLY A 197 -1.90 1.69 -2.65
C GLY A 197 -1.24 1.24 -3.95
N ASP A 198 -2.06 0.96 -4.98
CA ASP A 198 -1.58 0.57 -6.32
C ASP A 198 -0.79 1.71 -6.96
N TYR A 199 -1.24 2.96 -6.75
CA TYR A 199 -0.56 4.15 -7.23
C TYR A 199 0.84 4.29 -6.61
N SER A 200 0.97 4.07 -5.30
CA SER A 200 2.28 4.04 -4.63
C SER A 200 3.20 2.98 -5.23
N ALA A 201 2.70 1.77 -5.47
CA ALA A 201 3.49 0.70 -6.10
C ALA A 201 3.94 1.10 -7.50
N ALA A 202 3.07 1.74 -8.29
CA ALA A 202 3.40 2.22 -9.63
C ALA A 202 4.42 3.38 -9.61
N ILE A 203 4.30 4.34 -8.68
CA ILE A 203 5.26 5.43 -8.49
C ILE A 203 6.64 4.86 -8.16
N ILE A 204 6.70 3.96 -7.18
CA ILE A 204 7.96 3.35 -6.76
C ILE A 204 8.55 2.48 -7.87
N GLY A 205 7.73 1.68 -8.56
CA GLY A 205 8.17 0.88 -9.70
C GLY A 205 8.78 1.71 -10.81
N ALA A 206 8.15 2.82 -11.18
CA ALA A 206 8.63 3.72 -12.23
C ALA A 206 9.92 4.46 -11.83
N THR A 207 10.04 4.87 -10.55
CA THR A 207 11.21 5.62 -10.06
C THR A 207 12.41 4.73 -9.71
N LEU A 208 12.19 3.42 -9.49
CA LEU A 208 13.24 2.39 -9.32
C LEU A 208 13.68 1.74 -10.62
N PRO A 209 13.19 2.10 -11.78
CA PRO A 209 13.05 1.31 -13.02
C PRO A 209 12.97 -0.20 -12.74
N ALA A 210 11.84 -0.60 -12.14
CA ALA A 210 11.60 -1.99 -11.79
C ALA A 210 11.40 -2.86 -13.05
N ASP A 211 11.75 -4.14 -12.95
CA ASP A 211 11.51 -5.11 -14.03
C ASP A 211 10.01 -5.42 -14.18
N GLU A 212 9.26 -5.44 -13.08
CA GLU A 212 7.81 -5.71 -13.06
C GLU A 212 7.20 -5.16 -11.76
N VAL A 213 5.93 -4.71 -11.81
CA VAL A 213 5.13 -4.33 -10.62
C VAL A 213 4.04 -5.35 -10.41
N TRP A 214 3.99 -5.95 -9.22
CA TRP A 214 2.99 -6.95 -8.86
C TRP A 214 1.94 -6.36 -7.93
N ILE A 215 0.69 -6.43 -8.33
CA ILE A 215 -0.46 -6.03 -7.52
C ILE A 215 -1.14 -7.28 -6.96
N TRP A 216 -1.06 -7.44 -5.65
CA TRP A 216 -1.64 -8.57 -4.95
C TRP A 216 -3.03 -8.22 -4.44
N THR A 217 -4.02 -9.01 -4.84
CA THR A 217 -5.45 -8.81 -4.52
C THR A 217 -6.09 -10.14 -4.11
N ASP A 218 -7.39 -10.15 -3.87
CA ASP A 218 -8.19 -11.34 -3.55
C ASP A 218 -8.77 -12.06 -4.79
N VAL A 219 -8.54 -11.50 -5.99
CA VAL A 219 -8.98 -12.09 -7.26
C VAL A 219 -7.80 -12.61 -8.09
N SER A 220 -8.03 -13.61 -8.92
CA SER A 220 -7.00 -14.30 -9.71
C SER A 220 -6.65 -13.57 -11.03
N GLY A 221 -6.56 -12.25 -10.99
CA GLY A 221 -6.30 -11.39 -12.14
C GLY A 221 -7.57 -10.77 -12.73
N VAL A 222 -7.47 -10.26 -13.96
CA VAL A 222 -8.61 -9.72 -14.69
C VAL A 222 -9.43 -10.88 -15.24
N MET A 223 -10.73 -10.90 -14.95
CA MET A 223 -11.63 -11.96 -15.35
C MET A 223 -12.41 -11.56 -16.61
N THR A 224 -12.81 -12.55 -17.41
CA THR A 224 -13.65 -12.34 -18.61
C THR A 224 -15.05 -11.84 -18.28
N ALA A 225 -15.52 -12.09 -17.05
CA ALA A 225 -16.78 -11.60 -16.48
C ALA A 225 -16.69 -11.63 -14.95
N ASP A 226 -17.66 -11.06 -14.24
CA ASP A 226 -17.77 -11.23 -12.78
C ASP A 226 -18.10 -12.69 -12.45
N PRO A 227 -17.22 -13.44 -11.76
CA PRO A 227 -17.44 -14.87 -11.47
C PRO A 227 -18.64 -15.12 -10.55
N ARG A 228 -19.14 -14.10 -9.86
CA ARG A 228 -20.37 -14.18 -9.06
C ARG A 228 -21.63 -14.20 -9.93
N LEU A 229 -21.54 -13.65 -11.15
CA LEU A 229 -22.64 -13.62 -12.13
C LEU A 229 -22.46 -14.71 -13.20
N VAL A 230 -21.22 -15.02 -13.57
CA VAL A 230 -20.88 -15.99 -14.61
C VAL A 230 -19.86 -16.97 -14.04
N PRO A 231 -20.28 -18.14 -13.54
CA PRO A 231 -19.40 -19.12 -12.91
C PRO A 231 -18.28 -19.64 -13.83
N GLU A 232 -18.48 -19.61 -15.14
CA GLU A 232 -17.50 -20.02 -16.17
C GLU A 232 -16.47 -18.93 -16.49
N ALA A 233 -16.53 -17.76 -15.82
CA ALA A 233 -15.58 -16.68 -16.00
C ALA A 233 -14.14 -17.18 -15.77
N ARG A 234 -13.24 -16.79 -16.67
CA ARG A 234 -11.83 -17.21 -16.64
C ARG A 234 -10.92 -16.01 -16.49
N SER A 235 -9.77 -16.22 -15.87
CA SER A 235 -8.72 -15.21 -15.83
C SER A 235 -8.15 -14.99 -17.23
N ILE A 236 -7.95 -13.75 -17.61
CA ILE A 236 -7.29 -13.34 -18.85
C ILE A 236 -5.78 -13.35 -18.59
N PRO A 237 -4.99 -14.19 -19.29
CA PRO A 237 -3.58 -14.35 -18.97
C PRO A 237 -2.75 -13.09 -19.26
N GLU A 238 -3.09 -12.37 -20.34
CA GLU A 238 -2.33 -11.23 -20.80
C GLU A 238 -3.24 -10.18 -21.44
N LEU A 239 -3.04 -8.92 -21.09
CA LEU A 239 -3.71 -7.73 -21.63
C LEU A 239 -2.66 -6.69 -22.01
N ASN A 240 -2.97 -5.85 -22.97
CA ASN A 240 -2.23 -4.59 -23.12
C ASN A 240 -2.82 -3.48 -22.25
N TYR A 241 -2.09 -2.38 -22.08
CA TYR A 241 -2.53 -1.26 -21.24
C TYR A 241 -3.84 -0.62 -21.72
N ARG A 242 -4.09 -0.61 -23.03
CA ARG A 242 -5.30 -0.05 -23.62
C ARG A 242 -6.50 -0.94 -23.33
N GLU A 243 -6.38 -2.26 -23.53
CA GLU A 243 -7.40 -3.25 -23.17
C GLU A 243 -7.76 -3.16 -21.69
N MET A 244 -6.75 -3.04 -20.80
CA MET A 244 -6.95 -2.88 -19.37
C MET A 244 -7.70 -1.59 -19.04
N ALA A 245 -7.35 -0.46 -19.68
CA ALA A 245 -8.00 0.83 -19.46
C ALA A 245 -9.47 0.80 -19.91
N GLU A 246 -9.78 0.18 -21.03
CA GLU A 246 -11.14 -0.02 -21.54
C GLU A 246 -11.96 -0.88 -20.58
N LEU A 247 -11.43 -2.02 -20.14
CA LEU A 247 -12.11 -2.88 -19.16
C LEU A 247 -12.39 -2.16 -17.84
N SER A 248 -11.43 -1.35 -17.37
CA SER A 248 -11.60 -0.54 -16.15
C SER A 248 -12.68 0.54 -16.32
N TYR A 249 -12.76 1.15 -17.49
CA TYR A 249 -13.79 2.14 -17.83
C TYR A 249 -15.21 1.51 -17.82
N PHE A 250 -15.35 0.30 -18.35
CA PHE A 250 -16.61 -0.45 -18.38
C PHE A 250 -16.94 -1.20 -17.08
N GLY A 251 -16.22 -0.93 -15.98
CA GLY A 251 -16.59 -1.37 -14.64
C GLY A 251 -15.84 -2.59 -14.10
N ALA A 252 -14.83 -3.09 -14.80
CA ALA A 252 -13.93 -4.07 -14.23
C ALA A 252 -13.11 -3.41 -13.10
N LYS A 253 -13.45 -3.70 -11.84
CA LYS A 253 -12.84 -3.12 -10.63
C LYS A 253 -11.47 -3.74 -10.32
N VAL A 254 -10.55 -3.77 -11.27
CA VAL A 254 -9.24 -4.42 -11.06
C VAL A 254 -8.17 -3.40 -10.73
N LEU A 255 -7.99 -2.37 -11.56
CA LEU A 255 -7.01 -1.30 -11.35
C LEU A 255 -7.61 0.05 -11.76
N HIS A 256 -7.34 1.08 -10.98
CA HIS A 256 -7.74 2.43 -11.38
C HIS A 256 -6.73 2.97 -12.42
N PRO A 257 -7.18 3.48 -13.61
CA PRO A 257 -6.26 3.91 -14.67
C PRO A 257 -5.22 4.94 -14.23
N ARG A 258 -5.59 5.88 -13.35
CA ARG A 258 -4.67 6.87 -12.78
C ARG A 258 -3.57 6.20 -11.97
N ALA A 259 -3.91 5.15 -11.21
CA ALA A 259 -2.98 4.48 -10.31
C ALA A 259 -1.83 3.78 -11.05
N VAL A 260 -2.03 3.33 -12.28
CA VAL A 260 -1.01 2.59 -13.04
C VAL A 260 -0.27 3.45 -14.06
N ARG A 261 -0.66 4.71 -14.23
CA ARG A 261 -0.07 5.62 -15.21
C ARG A 261 1.46 5.71 -15.16
N PRO A 262 2.12 5.83 -14.00
CA PRO A 262 3.59 5.92 -13.95
C PRO A 262 4.30 4.72 -14.58
N VAL A 263 3.83 3.51 -14.34
CA VAL A 263 4.44 2.28 -14.91
C VAL A 263 4.07 2.10 -16.39
N VAL A 264 2.89 2.55 -16.82
CA VAL A 264 2.49 2.57 -18.24
C VAL A 264 3.42 3.49 -19.03
N GLU A 265 3.67 4.70 -18.54
CA GLU A 265 4.58 5.68 -19.17
C GLU A 265 6.03 5.16 -19.18
N ALA A 266 6.45 4.48 -18.11
CA ALA A 266 7.76 3.83 -18.01
C ALA A 266 7.85 2.48 -18.77
N LYS A 267 6.76 2.00 -19.36
CA LYS A 267 6.66 0.70 -20.07
C LYS A 267 7.01 -0.51 -19.20
N ILE A 268 6.74 -0.43 -17.89
CA ILE A 268 7.02 -1.49 -16.93
C ILE A 268 5.82 -2.43 -16.83
N PRO A 269 5.96 -3.74 -17.07
CA PRO A 269 4.87 -4.69 -16.95
C PRO A 269 4.22 -4.69 -15.58
N ILE A 270 2.89 -4.86 -15.54
CA ILE A 270 2.14 -5.06 -14.30
C ILE A 270 1.67 -6.51 -14.26
N ARG A 271 1.70 -7.13 -13.09
CA ARG A 271 1.11 -8.44 -12.85
C ARG A 271 0.06 -8.35 -11.75
N ILE A 272 -1.13 -8.85 -12.00
CA ILE A 272 -2.22 -8.90 -11.03
C ILE A 272 -2.30 -10.33 -10.52
N CYS A 273 -2.04 -10.52 -9.23
CA CYS A 273 -1.89 -11.82 -8.58
C CYS A 273 -2.91 -12.01 -7.47
N ASN A 274 -3.32 -13.27 -7.24
CA ASN A 274 -4.15 -13.62 -6.10
C ASN A 274 -3.26 -13.89 -4.87
N THR A 275 -3.48 -13.14 -3.80
CA THR A 275 -2.75 -13.28 -2.54
C THR A 275 -2.86 -14.70 -1.96
N PHE A 276 -4.04 -15.31 -2.08
CA PHE A 276 -4.34 -16.61 -1.48
C PHE A 276 -4.09 -17.80 -2.41
N LYS A 277 -3.82 -17.52 -3.70
CA LYS A 277 -3.50 -18.52 -4.73
C LYS A 277 -2.25 -18.11 -5.51
N PRO A 278 -1.09 -18.04 -4.85
CA PRO A 278 0.15 -17.53 -5.45
C PRO A 278 0.74 -18.44 -6.53
N GLU A 279 0.18 -19.63 -6.71
CA GLU A 279 0.51 -20.57 -7.80
C GLU A 279 -0.17 -20.18 -9.11
N GLU A 280 -1.28 -19.45 -9.07
CA GLU A 280 -1.95 -18.95 -10.27
C GLU A 280 -1.15 -17.80 -10.88
N LYS A 281 -0.95 -17.84 -12.19
CA LYS A 281 -0.12 -16.84 -12.90
C LYS A 281 -0.72 -15.44 -12.91
N GLY A 282 -2.02 -15.33 -12.64
CA GLY A 282 -2.75 -14.06 -12.69
C GLY A 282 -2.82 -13.47 -14.10
N THR A 283 -2.99 -12.15 -14.17
CA THR A 283 -3.01 -11.40 -15.44
C THR A 283 -1.75 -10.56 -15.56
N ARG A 284 -1.05 -10.65 -16.69
CA ARG A 284 0.06 -9.79 -17.04
C ARG A 284 -0.41 -8.66 -17.95
N VAL A 285 -0.11 -7.41 -17.59
CA VAL A 285 -0.43 -6.23 -18.40
C VAL A 285 0.87 -5.67 -18.96
N ILE A 286 0.96 -5.58 -20.30
CA ILE A 286 2.18 -5.24 -21.03
C ILE A 286 1.91 -4.17 -22.08
N ASN A 287 2.97 -3.62 -22.69
CA ASN A 287 2.84 -2.75 -23.84
C ASN A 287 2.45 -3.54 -25.10
N GLU A 288 1.72 -2.93 -26.03
CA GLU A 288 1.33 -3.57 -27.30
C GLU A 288 2.52 -4.12 -28.11
N ASN A 289 3.66 -3.42 -28.08
CA ASN A 289 4.86 -3.83 -28.82
C ASN A 289 5.50 -5.11 -28.26
N ASP A 290 5.27 -5.46 -27.02
CA ASP A 290 5.83 -6.67 -26.39
C ASP A 290 5.03 -7.92 -26.77
N LYS A 291 3.75 -7.80 -27.18
CA LYS A 291 2.96 -8.90 -27.77
C LYS A 291 3.47 -9.32 -29.15
N ALA A 292 4.01 -8.40 -29.93
CA ALA A 292 4.48 -8.68 -31.30
C ALA A 292 5.79 -9.49 -31.36
N GLY A 293 6.62 -9.46 -30.30
CA GLY A 293 7.91 -10.18 -30.25
C GLY A 293 7.84 -11.68 -29.98
N LYS A 294 6.64 -12.25 -29.73
CA LYS A 294 6.43 -13.69 -29.49
C LYS A 294 5.84 -14.44 -30.68
N LYS A 295 5.79 -13.84 -31.87
CA LYS A 295 5.45 -14.51 -33.13
C LYS A 295 6.71 -14.66 -33.97
N ALA A 296 7.62 -15.51 -33.55
CA ALA A 296 8.66 -16.08 -34.38
C ALA A 296 9.03 -17.48 -33.84
#